data_ee30dd0c5399bb17faaf9d255fce1826
#
_entry.id   ee30dd0c5399bb17faaf9d255fce1826
#
_cell.length_a   1.000
_cell.length_b   1.000
_cell.length_c   1.000
_cell.angle_alpha   90.00
_cell.angle_beta   90.00
_cell.angle_gamma   90.00
#
_symmetry.space_group_name_H-M   'P 1'
#
loop_
_entity.id
_entity.type
_entity.pdbx_description
1 polymer ?
#
loop_
_entity_poly.entity_id
_entity_poly.type
_entity_poly.pdbx_seq_one_letter_code
_entity_poly.pdbx_strand_id
1 'polypeptide(L)'
;MAYLFVHFKEKITVDGEAVYFGISKDGFNWEKVNDGNPILMSTLGDQGCRDIEIVRLHTGGFVIITTDLCIVRQMDENYNVDWKHINSHGSKCLSMWKTDDLVNF
;
A
#
# COMPACT_ATOMS: atom_id res chain seq x y z
N MET A 1 -15.30 -14.77 13.00
CA MET A 1 -15.13 -13.56 12.17
C MET A 1 -13.75 -13.01 12.40
N ALA A 2 -13.11 -12.55 11.36
CA ALA A 2 -11.79 -11.89 11.43
C ALA A 2 -11.85 -10.57 10.72
N TYR A 3 -10.96 -9.66 11.13
CA TYR A 3 -10.84 -8.34 10.54
C TYR A 3 -9.49 -8.23 9.85
N LEU A 4 -9.46 -7.59 8.69
CA LEU A 4 -8.24 -7.30 7.93
C LEU A 4 -8.02 -5.80 7.91
N PHE A 5 -6.81 -5.38 8.25
CA PHE A 5 -6.35 -4.01 8.13
C PHE A 5 -5.32 -3.95 7.00
N VAL A 6 -5.60 -3.13 5.99
CA VAL A 6 -4.65 -2.87 4.90
C VAL A 6 -4.07 -1.48 5.10
N HIS A 7 -2.75 -1.36 5.03
CA HIS A 7 -2.09 -0.08 5.31
C HIS A 7 -0.73 0.02 4.62
N PHE A 8 -0.20 1.21 4.61
CA PHE A 8 1.20 1.50 4.30
C PHE A 8 1.87 2.07 5.54
N LYS A 9 3.18 2.25 5.49
CA LYS A 9 3.95 2.83 6.60
C LYS A 9 4.66 4.10 6.14
N GLU A 10 4.60 5.14 6.95
CA GLU A 10 5.36 6.35 6.71
C GLU A 10 6.73 6.24 7.38
N LYS A 11 7.67 5.65 6.68
CA LYS A 11 9.07 5.57 7.12
C LYS A 11 10.00 5.93 5.96
N ILE A 12 11.20 6.37 6.29
CA ILE A 12 12.17 6.84 5.30
C ILE A 12 12.90 5.65 4.66
N THR A 13 12.13 4.74 4.07
CA THR A 13 12.64 3.59 3.30
C THR A 13 11.65 3.28 2.19
N VAL A 14 12.14 2.79 1.07
CA VAL A 14 11.30 2.50 -0.10
C VAL A 14 10.24 1.43 0.16
N ASP A 15 10.48 0.53 1.10
CA ASP A 15 9.53 -0.51 1.46
C ASP A 15 8.40 -0.03 2.40
N GLY A 16 8.50 1.19 2.93
CA GLY A 16 7.44 1.77 3.76
C GLY A 16 6.16 2.01 2.99
N GLU A 17 6.27 2.54 1.78
CA GLU A 17 5.15 2.84 0.89
C GLU A 17 4.80 1.62 0.04
N ALA A 18 4.39 0.57 0.72
CA ALA A 18 3.99 -0.73 0.19
C ALA A 18 2.72 -1.19 0.88
N VAL A 19 2.13 -2.29 0.43
CA VAL A 19 0.92 -2.84 1.05
C VAL A 19 1.30 -3.76 2.19
N TYR A 20 0.79 -3.46 3.37
CA TYR A 20 0.93 -4.28 4.59
C TYR A 20 -0.43 -4.76 5.06
N PHE A 21 -0.46 -5.93 5.67
CA PHE A 21 -1.66 -6.47 6.30
C PHE A 21 -1.47 -6.63 7.81
N GLY A 22 -2.55 -6.32 8.54
CA GLY A 22 -2.73 -6.72 9.92
C GLY A 22 -4.02 -7.51 10.05
N ILE A 23 -4.07 -8.47 10.96
CA ILE A 23 -5.26 -9.30 11.17
C ILE A 23 -5.66 -9.27 12.65
N SER A 24 -6.96 -9.31 12.89
CA SER A 24 -7.52 -9.32 14.23
C SER A 24 -8.74 -10.22 14.31
N LYS A 25 -8.92 -10.88 15.44
CA LYS A 25 -10.12 -11.66 15.73
C LYS A 25 -11.20 -10.82 16.41
N ASP A 26 -10.81 -9.79 17.14
CA ASP A 26 -11.73 -8.97 17.97
C ASP A 26 -11.82 -7.50 17.52
N GLY A 27 -10.98 -7.06 16.59
CA GLY A 27 -10.93 -5.67 16.14
C GLY A 27 -10.10 -4.74 17.04
N PHE A 28 -9.56 -5.25 18.14
CA PHE A 28 -8.78 -4.47 19.11
C PHE A 28 -7.33 -4.92 19.19
N ASN A 29 -7.10 -6.21 19.16
CA ASN A 29 -5.75 -6.80 19.20
C ASN A 29 -5.36 -7.23 17.79
N TRP A 30 -4.27 -6.68 17.27
CA TRP A 30 -3.83 -6.84 15.89
C TRP A 30 -2.50 -7.56 15.80
N GLU A 31 -2.41 -8.52 14.89
CA GLU A 31 -1.19 -9.25 14.60
C GLU A 31 -0.69 -8.87 13.20
N LYS A 32 0.64 -8.76 13.09
CA LYS A 32 1.29 -8.52 11.79
C LYS A 32 1.19 -9.77 10.93
N VAL A 33 0.85 -9.60 9.66
CA VAL A 33 0.92 -10.65 8.66
C VAL A 33 2.30 -10.60 8.01
N ASN A 34 2.84 -11.73 7.61
CA ASN A 34 4.13 -11.87 6.93
C ASN A 34 5.31 -11.29 7.74
N ASP A 35 5.29 -11.50 9.07
CA ASP A 35 6.29 -10.98 10.01
C ASP A 35 6.49 -9.46 9.94
N GLY A 36 5.47 -8.74 9.50
CA GLY A 36 5.53 -7.29 9.35
C GLY A 36 6.24 -6.82 8.10
N ASN A 37 6.53 -7.72 7.17
CA ASN A 37 7.08 -7.38 5.86
C ASN A 37 5.96 -7.03 4.88
N PRO A 38 6.26 -6.31 3.79
CA PRO A 38 5.25 -6.00 2.77
C PRO A 38 4.60 -7.25 2.19
N ILE A 39 3.29 -7.15 1.96
CA ILE A 39 2.54 -8.16 1.20
C ILE A 39 2.71 -7.92 -0.30
N LEU A 40 2.65 -6.65 -0.71
CA LEU A 40 2.79 -6.23 -2.11
C LEU A 40 3.68 -5.01 -2.18
N MET A 41 4.53 -4.97 -3.20
CA MET A 41 5.29 -3.79 -3.59
C MET A 41 5.03 -3.49 -5.05
N SER A 42 4.79 -2.23 -5.38
CA SER A 42 4.62 -1.82 -6.77
C SER A 42 5.97 -1.77 -7.49
N THR A 43 5.99 -2.28 -8.71
CA THR A 43 7.15 -2.20 -9.61
C THR A 43 6.88 -1.29 -10.81
N LEU A 44 5.71 -0.64 -10.83
CA LEU A 44 5.25 0.20 -11.93
C LEU A 44 5.11 1.65 -11.47
N GLY A 45 5.15 2.57 -12.42
CA GLY A 45 4.97 3.99 -12.18
C GLY A 45 5.98 4.55 -11.19
N ASP A 46 5.52 5.29 -10.20
CA ASP A 46 6.35 5.89 -9.15
C ASP A 46 6.77 4.88 -8.08
N GLN A 47 6.29 3.63 -8.18
CA GLN A 47 6.69 2.50 -7.35
C GLN A 47 6.40 2.70 -5.85
N GLY A 48 5.26 3.28 -5.54
CA GLY A 48 4.78 3.43 -4.17
C GLY A 48 3.31 3.06 -4.06
N CYS A 49 2.90 2.69 -2.85
CA CYS A 49 1.52 2.34 -2.52
C CYS A 49 1.08 3.16 -1.32
N ARG A 50 0.17 4.09 -1.54
CA ARG A 50 -0.41 4.93 -0.49
C ARG A 50 -1.92 4.89 -0.58
N ASP A 51 -2.61 5.28 0.50
CA ASP A 51 -4.07 5.39 0.55
C ASP A 51 -4.76 4.12 0.06
N ILE A 52 -4.41 3.00 0.67
CA ILE A 52 -4.77 1.67 0.21
C ILE A 52 -6.24 1.38 0.49
N GLU A 53 -6.97 0.97 -0.54
CA GLU A 53 -8.35 0.51 -0.44
C GLU A 53 -8.45 -0.95 -0.85
N ILE A 54 -9.33 -1.69 -0.20
CA ILE A 54 -9.64 -3.07 -0.55
C ILE A 54 -11.15 -3.23 -0.72
N VAL A 55 -11.54 -3.92 -1.79
CA VAL A 55 -12.94 -4.17 -2.12
C VAL A 55 -13.16 -5.65 -2.33
N ARG A 56 -14.20 -6.19 -1.70
CA ARG A 56 -14.68 -7.55 -1.99
C ARG A 56 -15.57 -7.49 -3.23
N LEU A 57 -15.30 -8.36 -4.20
CA LEU A 57 -16.08 -8.44 -5.44
C LEU A 57 -17.32 -9.32 -5.25
N HIS A 58 -18.43 -8.95 -5.91
CA HIS A 58 -19.65 -9.76 -5.92
C HIS A 58 -19.43 -11.14 -6.56
N THR A 59 -18.51 -11.21 -7.50
CA THR A 59 -18.15 -12.45 -8.22
C THR A 59 -17.17 -13.33 -7.44
N GLY A 60 -16.79 -12.91 -6.25
CA GLY A 60 -15.76 -13.54 -5.42
C GLY A 60 -14.41 -12.89 -5.59
N GLY A 61 -13.59 -13.02 -4.54
CA GLY A 61 -12.26 -12.41 -4.51
C GLY A 61 -12.27 -10.94 -4.12
N PHE A 62 -11.11 -10.32 -4.28
CA PHE A 62 -10.85 -8.96 -3.81
C PHE A 62 -10.03 -8.19 -4.84
N VAL A 63 -10.17 -6.87 -4.80
CA VAL A 63 -9.31 -5.93 -5.51
C VAL A 63 -8.68 -5.00 -4.49
N ILE A 64 -7.37 -4.80 -4.59
CA ILE A 64 -6.62 -3.81 -3.82
C ILE A 64 -6.22 -2.70 -4.78
N ILE A 65 -6.50 -1.45 -4.40
CA ILE A 65 -6.19 -0.26 -5.20
C ILE A 65 -5.37 0.67 -4.34
N THR A 66 -4.31 1.25 -4.92
CA THR A 66 -3.46 2.21 -4.22
C THR A 66 -3.17 3.42 -5.09
N THR A 67 -2.92 4.55 -4.44
CA THR A 67 -2.31 5.70 -5.10
C THR A 67 -0.88 5.33 -5.49
N ASP A 68 -0.49 5.66 -6.73
CA ASP A 68 0.87 5.46 -7.22
C ASP A 68 1.74 6.66 -6.83
N LEU A 69 2.29 6.60 -5.62
CA LEU A 69 3.15 7.65 -5.08
C LEU A 69 4.15 7.04 -4.11
N CYS A 70 5.42 7.34 -4.31
CA CYS A 70 6.48 7.03 -3.37
C CYS A 70 7.21 8.31 -2.99
N ILE A 71 6.91 8.85 -1.82
CA ILE A 71 7.48 10.12 -1.35
C ILE A 71 8.98 9.96 -1.11
N VAL A 72 9.40 8.83 -0.56
CA VAL A 72 10.80 8.55 -0.28
C VAL A 72 11.67 8.65 -1.54
N ARG A 73 11.17 8.17 -2.68
CA ARG A 73 11.91 8.25 -3.95
C ARG A 73 12.01 9.66 -4.50
N GLN A 74 11.21 10.59 -3.98
CA GLN A 74 11.18 11.99 -4.40
C GLN A 74 11.88 12.92 -3.41
N MET A 75 12.46 12.36 -2.34
CA MET A 75 13.24 13.12 -1.37
C MET A 75 14.63 13.41 -1.91
N ASP A 76 15.14 14.61 -1.58
CA ASP A 76 16.54 14.95 -1.81
C ASP A 76 17.44 14.35 -0.72
N GLU A 77 18.74 14.64 -0.76
CA GLU A 77 19.72 14.13 0.20
C GLU A 77 19.48 14.61 1.64
N ASN A 78 18.68 15.68 1.83
CA ASN A 78 18.30 16.24 3.14
C ASN A 78 16.90 15.82 3.56
N TYR A 79 16.30 14.83 2.90
CA TYR A 79 14.94 14.33 3.14
C TYR A 79 13.85 15.38 2.88
N ASN A 80 14.13 16.37 2.04
CA ASN A 80 13.15 17.38 1.63
C ASN A 80 12.40 16.92 0.39
N VAL A 81 11.14 17.33 0.31
CA VAL A 81 10.22 16.98 -0.78
C VAL A 81 9.72 18.25 -1.44
N ASP A 82 9.74 18.28 -2.76
CA ASP A 82 9.11 19.35 -3.55
C ASP A 82 7.62 19.02 -3.73
N TRP A 83 6.80 19.47 -2.79
CA TRP A 83 5.36 19.21 -2.79
C TRP A 83 4.66 19.84 -3.99
N LYS A 84 5.14 20.99 -4.46
CA LYS A 84 4.58 21.63 -5.64
C LYS A 84 4.77 20.76 -6.88
N HIS A 85 5.95 20.16 -7.04
CA HIS A 85 6.22 19.22 -8.12
C HIS A 85 5.35 17.97 -8.01
N ILE A 86 5.28 17.35 -6.85
CA ILE A 86 4.45 16.16 -6.60
C ILE A 86 2.99 16.45 -6.92
N ASN A 87 2.46 17.58 -6.46
CA ASN A 87 1.06 17.93 -6.66
C ASN A 87 0.71 18.28 -8.12
N SER A 88 1.69 18.69 -8.92
CA SER A 88 1.45 19.10 -10.31
C SER A 88 1.95 18.10 -11.34
N HIS A 89 2.92 17.24 -10.99
CA HIS A 89 3.58 16.29 -11.92
C HIS A 89 3.55 14.85 -11.40
N GLY A 90 2.66 14.56 -10.45
CA GLY A 90 2.50 13.21 -9.92
C GLY A 90 1.96 12.22 -10.96
N SER A 91 2.07 10.95 -10.65
CA SER A 91 1.49 9.88 -11.47
C SER A 91 -0.01 10.08 -11.65
N LYS A 92 -0.49 9.76 -12.84
CA LYS A 92 -1.92 9.80 -13.18
C LYS A 92 -2.55 8.42 -13.14
N CYS A 93 -1.83 7.44 -12.63
CA CYS A 93 -2.25 6.04 -12.57
C CYS A 93 -2.50 5.60 -11.12
N LEU A 94 -3.32 4.58 -10.99
CA LEU A 94 -3.49 3.84 -9.74
C LEU A 94 -2.86 2.47 -9.93
N SER A 95 -2.30 1.92 -8.87
CA SER A 95 -1.86 0.52 -8.87
C SER A 95 -3.00 -0.37 -8.38
N MET A 96 -3.18 -1.52 -9.03
CA MET A 96 -4.28 -2.41 -8.71
C MET A 96 -3.81 -3.86 -8.75
N TRP A 97 -4.26 -4.63 -7.76
CA TRP A 97 -4.08 -6.08 -7.71
C TRP A 97 -5.41 -6.77 -7.51
N LYS A 98 -5.57 -7.89 -8.18
CA LYS A 98 -6.72 -8.77 -8.01
C LYS A 98 -6.26 -10.06 -7.37
N THR A 99 -7.04 -10.58 -6.43
CA THR A 99 -6.75 -11.83 -5.74
C THR A 99 -8.03 -12.55 -5.38
N ASP A 100 -8.00 -13.87 -5.36
CA ASP A 100 -9.13 -14.68 -4.92
C ASP A 100 -9.06 -15.00 -3.42
N ASP A 101 -7.88 -15.03 -2.84
CA ASP A 101 -7.63 -15.59 -1.51
C ASP A 101 -6.82 -14.68 -0.57
N LEU A 102 -6.39 -13.51 -1.02
CA LEU A 102 -5.53 -12.58 -0.29
C LEU A 102 -4.12 -13.14 0.01
N VAL A 103 -3.73 -14.19 -0.68
CA VAL A 103 -2.42 -14.84 -0.57
C VAL A 103 -1.69 -14.81 -1.90
N ASN A 104 -2.40 -15.11 -2.98
CA ASN A 104 -1.87 -15.10 -4.34
C ASN A 104 -2.42 -13.90 -5.11
N PHE A 105 -1.52 -13.13 -5.68
CA PHE A 105 -1.84 -11.90 -6.40
C PHE A 105 -1.37 -11.89 -7.83
#